data_f15900b71d7dce269fa0492dd8986cfa
#
_entry.id   f15900b71d7dce269fa0492dd8986cfa
#
_cell.length_a   1.000
_cell.length_b   1.000
_cell.length_c   1.000
_cell.angle_alpha   90.00
_cell.angle_beta   90.00
_cell.angle_gamma   90.00
#
_symmetry.space_group_name_H-M   'P 1'
#
loop_
_entity.id
_entity.type
_entity.pdbx_description
1 polymer ?
#
loop_
_entity_poly.entity_id
_entity_poly.type
_entity_poly.pdbx_seq_one_letter_code
_entity_poly.pdbx_strand_id
1 'polypeptide(L)'
;MLIDELKNIARNNGIVGAGGAGFPAYAKMTEKADTVILNCVECEPLLKLHRQLLATHTEEIIQMLDEVRESFGAKEAVIGIKSEYVTTIKAIEEVIGDFPNVRICALKAAYPMGDEVVLIYEATGRVIKPGGLPIDENVVVYNVETMYNLYRAVHLNIPVTNKLVSIVGEIDHPLTVRVPLGTTVKEAISLAGKITVEDPAYVMGGPMMGRLGTENTVITKTTNAIIILPKDHHVVVRMEKNLDIEKRRASSSCCQCRTCTDMCSRYALGHPIEPHKVMRAVANHDLSDLSVFINAAYCSGCGICEKYACPQGLSPKSIIQQFKGGLRGAGIKVEKVEPAPVLEDRELRKLPVHRLAARLDLRSEERRVGKECRSR
;
A
#
# COMPACT_ATOMS: atom_id res chain seq x y z
N MET A 1 12.69 -26.27 6.25
CA MET A 1 12.98 -26.24 4.78
C MET A 1 14.21 -25.39 4.52
N LEU A 2 15.10 -25.80 3.59
CA LEU A 2 16.26 -24.96 3.21
C LEU A 2 15.81 -23.76 2.40
N ILE A 3 16.50 -22.63 2.58
CA ILE A 3 16.16 -21.37 1.90
C ILE A 3 16.16 -21.47 0.36
N ASP A 4 17.10 -22.25 -0.21
CA ASP A 4 17.19 -22.42 -1.66
C ASP A 4 16.06 -23.29 -2.23
N GLU A 5 15.57 -24.24 -1.45
CA GLU A 5 14.38 -25.02 -1.78
C GLU A 5 13.14 -24.12 -1.80
N LEU A 6 12.97 -23.28 -0.76
CA LEU A 6 11.88 -22.32 -0.69
C LEU A 6 11.92 -21.30 -1.84
N LYS A 7 13.11 -20.79 -2.20
CA LYS A 7 13.29 -19.93 -3.37
C LYS A 7 12.83 -20.60 -4.67
N ASN A 8 13.22 -21.86 -4.87
CA ASN A 8 12.86 -22.62 -6.05
C ASN A 8 11.34 -22.84 -6.14
N ILE A 9 10.70 -23.23 -5.01
CA ILE A 9 9.25 -23.36 -4.94
C ILE A 9 8.56 -22.03 -5.28
N ALA A 10 9.00 -20.93 -4.63
CA ALA A 10 8.42 -19.61 -4.88
C ALA A 10 8.56 -19.16 -6.33
N ARG A 11 9.72 -19.41 -6.96
CA ARG A 11 9.98 -19.08 -8.36
C ARG A 11 9.12 -19.91 -9.32
N ASN A 12 9.10 -21.23 -9.16
CA ASN A 12 8.40 -22.15 -10.05
C ASN A 12 6.87 -22.00 -9.98
N ASN A 13 6.35 -21.61 -8.81
CA ASN A 13 4.91 -21.35 -8.61
C ASN A 13 4.52 -19.88 -8.89
N GLY A 14 5.44 -19.06 -9.41
CA GLY A 14 5.17 -17.72 -9.87
C GLY A 14 4.74 -16.74 -8.77
N ILE A 15 5.28 -16.90 -7.54
CA ILE A 15 4.90 -16.09 -6.39
C ILE A 15 5.59 -14.73 -6.44
N VAL A 16 4.77 -13.68 -6.40
CA VAL A 16 5.22 -12.28 -6.38
C VAL A 16 4.56 -11.52 -5.22
N GLY A 17 5.06 -10.33 -4.90
CA GLY A 17 4.45 -9.45 -3.92
C GLY A 17 3.04 -9.05 -4.33
N ALA A 18 2.03 -9.64 -3.72
CA ALA A 18 0.61 -9.47 -4.06
C ALA A 18 0.04 -8.11 -3.58
N GLY A 19 0.75 -7.38 -2.72
CA GLY A 19 0.31 -6.09 -2.17
C GLY A 19 0.36 -4.90 -3.14
N GLY A 20 0.73 -5.12 -4.42
CA GLY A 20 0.75 -4.09 -5.47
C GLY A 20 2.09 -3.93 -6.19
N ALA A 21 3.23 -4.16 -5.54
CA ALA A 21 4.55 -3.95 -6.12
C ALA A 21 4.97 -5.03 -7.15
N GLY A 22 4.44 -6.25 -7.02
CA GLY A 22 4.74 -7.35 -7.94
C GLY A 22 6.19 -7.85 -7.89
N PHE A 23 6.96 -7.48 -6.87
CA PHE A 23 8.36 -7.91 -6.75
C PHE A 23 8.43 -9.43 -6.51
N PRO A 24 9.31 -10.18 -7.20
CA PRO A 24 9.43 -11.61 -7.04
C PRO A 24 9.71 -12.01 -5.57
N ALA A 25 8.88 -12.88 -4.99
CA ALA A 25 9.00 -13.23 -3.57
C ALA A 25 10.35 -13.89 -3.25
N TYR A 26 10.83 -14.77 -4.15
CA TYR A 26 12.11 -15.46 -3.99
C TYR A 26 13.32 -14.53 -3.91
N ALA A 27 13.26 -13.36 -4.56
CA ALA A 27 14.35 -12.40 -4.59
C ALA A 27 14.53 -11.62 -3.27
N LYS A 28 13.52 -11.69 -2.37
CA LYS A 28 13.60 -11.15 -1.00
C LYS A 28 14.13 -12.17 0.01
N MET A 29 14.22 -13.45 -0.35
CA MET A 29 14.59 -14.53 0.57
C MET A 29 16.11 -14.52 0.83
N THR A 30 16.51 -14.39 2.09
CA THR A 30 17.92 -14.25 2.48
C THR A 30 18.13 -14.60 3.94
N GLU A 31 19.26 -15.24 4.24
CA GLU A 31 19.73 -15.54 5.60
C GLU A 31 20.22 -14.31 6.36
N LYS A 32 20.28 -13.14 5.72
CA LYS A 32 20.68 -11.89 6.38
C LYS A 32 19.57 -11.29 7.23
N ALA A 33 18.32 -11.72 7.04
CA ALA A 33 17.19 -11.20 7.79
C ALA A 33 17.19 -11.76 9.22
N ASP A 34 17.09 -10.90 10.21
CA ASP A 34 16.85 -11.30 11.60
C ASP A 34 15.39 -11.15 12.02
N THR A 35 14.61 -10.44 11.22
CA THR A 35 13.19 -10.17 11.46
C THR A 35 12.39 -10.32 10.17
N VAL A 36 11.31 -11.10 10.21
CA VAL A 36 10.34 -11.23 9.10
C VAL A 36 9.04 -10.54 9.49
N ILE A 37 8.56 -9.60 8.68
CA ILE A 37 7.31 -8.89 8.96
C ILE A 37 6.22 -9.32 7.99
N LEU A 38 5.08 -9.74 8.54
CA LEU A 38 3.84 -9.92 7.79
C LEU A 38 3.06 -8.59 7.80
N ASN A 39 2.89 -7.99 6.64
CA ASN A 39 2.15 -6.74 6.48
C ASN A 39 0.65 -7.02 6.26
N CYS A 40 -0.13 -6.93 7.35
CA CYS A 40 -1.59 -6.93 7.35
C CYS A 40 -2.17 -5.50 7.58
N VAL A 41 -1.39 -4.47 7.27
CA VAL A 41 -1.79 -3.07 7.48
C VAL A 41 -2.39 -2.52 6.19
N GLU A 42 -3.58 -2.98 5.85
CA GLU A 42 -4.32 -2.49 4.69
C GLU A 42 -4.84 -1.07 4.99
N CYS A 43 -4.18 -0.05 4.44
CA CYS A 43 -4.47 1.34 4.78
C CYS A 43 -5.22 2.11 3.66
N GLU A 44 -5.40 1.54 2.49
CA GLU A 44 -6.27 2.10 1.46
C GLU A 44 -7.74 2.04 1.91
N PRO A 45 -8.48 3.17 1.88
CA PRO A 45 -9.91 3.14 2.21
C PRO A 45 -10.70 2.15 1.35
N LEU A 46 -11.76 1.59 1.89
CA LEU A 46 -12.66 0.59 1.32
C LEU A 46 -12.09 -0.84 1.20
N LEU A 47 -10.78 -1.05 1.34
CA LEU A 47 -10.18 -2.37 1.16
C LEU A 47 -10.20 -3.17 2.47
N LYS A 48 -10.52 -4.49 2.36
CA LYS A 48 -10.61 -5.42 3.49
C LYS A 48 -9.97 -6.78 3.18
N LEU A 49 -9.36 -6.94 2.00
CA LEU A 49 -8.92 -8.21 1.46
C LEU A 49 -7.93 -8.93 2.39
N HIS A 50 -6.87 -8.24 2.80
CA HIS A 50 -5.78 -8.87 3.57
C HIS A 50 -6.22 -9.26 4.97
N ARG A 51 -7.02 -8.44 5.65
CA ARG A 51 -7.56 -8.78 6.98
C ARG A 51 -8.58 -9.92 6.92
N GLN A 52 -9.41 -9.98 5.86
CA GLN A 52 -10.33 -11.09 5.65
C GLN A 52 -9.58 -12.39 5.36
N LEU A 53 -8.58 -12.34 4.48
CA LEU A 53 -7.76 -13.51 4.16
C LEU A 53 -7.04 -14.04 5.40
N LEU A 54 -6.43 -13.16 6.20
CA LEU A 54 -5.75 -13.56 7.43
C LEU A 54 -6.72 -14.14 8.46
N ALA A 55 -7.94 -13.60 8.59
CA ALA A 55 -8.94 -14.13 9.51
C ALA A 55 -9.51 -15.50 9.10
N THR A 56 -9.53 -15.81 7.80
CA THR A 56 -10.08 -17.09 7.29
C THR A 56 -9.04 -18.20 7.13
N HIS A 57 -7.76 -17.85 7.03
CA HIS A 57 -6.64 -18.77 6.82
C HIS A 57 -5.51 -18.46 7.81
N THR A 58 -5.89 -18.27 9.08
CA THR A 58 -4.98 -17.79 10.12
C THR A 58 -3.84 -18.77 10.36
N GLU A 59 -4.16 -20.04 10.59
CA GLU A 59 -3.20 -21.09 10.89
C GLU A 59 -2.21 -21.29 9.74
N GLU A 60 -2.71 -21.43 8.51
CA GLU A 60 -1.88 -21.65 7.32
C GLU A 60 -0.91 -20.47 7.07
N ILE A 61 -1.38 -19.24 7.29
CA ILE A 61 -0.56 -18.06 7.07
C ILE A 61 0.50 -17.90 8.17
N ILE A 62 0.16 -18.15 9.44
CA ILE A 62 1.10 -18.05 10.56
C ILE A 62 2.12 -19.18 10.51
N GLN A 63 1.69 -20.41 10.21
CA GLN A 63 2.59 -21.54 9.99
C GLN A 63 3.62 -21.20 8.90
N MET A 64 3.18 -20.74 7.74
CA MET A 64 4.11 -20.38 6.66
C MET A 64 5.02 -19.22 7.03
N LEU A 65 4.53 -18.26 7.80
CA LEU A 65 5.33 -17.14 8.30
C LEU A 65 6.47 -17.63 9.21
N ASP A 66 6.18 -18.57 10.10
CA ASP A 66 7.18 -19.16 10.99
C ASP A 66 8.17 -20.05 10.22
N GLU A 67 7.70 -20.85 9.26
CA GLU A 67 8.57 -21.64 8.37
C GLU A 67 9.53 -20.75 7.54
N VAL A 68 9.05 -19.59 7.06
CA VAL A 68 9.92 -18.60 6.39
C VAL A 68 10.94 -18.03 7.37
N ARG A 69 10.53 -17.67 8.61
CA ARG A 69 11.42 -17.21 9.66
C ARG A 69 12.52 -18.24 9.94
N GLU A 70 12.15 -19.50 10.11
CA GLU A 70 13.11 -20.60 10.35
C GLU A 70 14.06 -20.80 9.17
N SER A 71 13.53 -20.80 7.95
CA SER A 71 14.32 -20.95 6.72
C SER A 71 15.38 -19.85 6.55
N PHE A 72 15.11 -18.64 7.08
CA PHE A 72 16.07 -17.52 7.07
C PHE A 72 17.02 -17.54 8.27
N GLY A 73 16.76 -18.36 9.30
CA GLY A 73 17.43 -18.28 10.59
C GLY A 73 17.10 -17.01 11.36
N ALA A 74 15.97 -16.38 11.04
CA ALA A 74 15.55 -15.13 11.67
C ALA A 74 15.08 -15.36 13.12
N LYS A 75 15.31 -14.37 13.97
CA LYS A 75 15.03 -14.45 15.42
C LYS A 75 13.53 -14.40 15.69
N GLU A 76 12.82 -13.53 14.97
CA GLU A 76 11.39 -13.31 15.18
C GLU A 76 10.64 -13.09 13.87
N ALA A 77 9.34 -13.36 13.91
CA ALA A 77 8.38 -12.91 12.94
C ALA A 77 7.36 -11.97 13.60
N VAL A 78 6.96 -10.90 12.88
CA VAL A 78 6.08 -9.87 13.42
C VAL A 78 4.88 -9.69 12.49
N ILE A 79 3.68 -9.84 13.04
CA ILE A 79 2.44 -9.56 12.31
C ILE A 79 2.04 -8.10 12.57
N GLY A 80 2.32 -7.22 11.59
CA GLY A 80 1.85 -5.84 11.62
C GLY A 80 0.38 -5.77 11.24
N ILE A 81 -0.48 -5.34 12.17
CA ILE A 81 -1.93 -5.29 11.98
C ILE A 81 -2.52 -4.06 12.67
N LYS A 82 -3.62 -3.50 12.14
CA LYS A 82 -4.31 -2.41 12.80
C LYS A 82 -5.06 -2.89 14.04
N SER A 83 -4.94 -2.15 15.15
CA SER A 83 -5.60 -2.47 16.42
C SER A 83 -7.14 -2.53 16.33
N GLU A 84 -7.74 -1.86 15.34
CA GLU A 84 -9.19 -1.90 15.10
C GLU A 84 -9.68 -3.19 14.42
N TYR A 85 -8.78 -4.06 13.94
CA TYR A 85 -9.15 -5.33 13.28
C TYR A 85 -9.39 -6.45 14.32
N VAL A 86 -10.30 -6.19 15.25
CA VAL A 86 -10.56 -7.03 16.44
C VAL A 86 -10.83 -8.48 16.07
N THR A 87 -11.64 -8.74 15.05
CA THR A 87 -11.98 -10.11 14.61
C THR A 87 -10.75 -10.86 14.12
N THR A 88 -9.90 -10.21 13.32
CA THR A 88 -8.68 -10.82 12.80
C THR A 88 -7.66 -11.03 13.91
N ILE A 89 -7.52 -10.07 14.84
CA ILE A 89 -6.63 -10.21 16.01
C ILE A 89 -7.04 -11.39 16.87
N LYS A 90 -8.33 -11.55 17.17
CA LYS A 90 -8.83 -12.72 17.92
C LYS A 90 -8.49 -14.04 17.24
N ALA A 91 -8.69 -14.14 15.92
CA ALA A 91 -8.33 -15.34 15.18
C ALA A 91 -6.81 -15.63 15.26
N ILE A 92 -5.96 -14.59 15.25
CA ILE A 92 -4.52 -14.77 15.44
C ILE A 92 -4.20 -15.23 16.88
N GLU A 93 -4.84 -14.64 17.89
CA GLU A 93 -4.63 -14.98 19.30
C GLU A 93 -5.00 -16.43 19.63
N GLU A 94 -5.97 -17.01 18.91
CA GLU A 94 -6.37 -18.42 19.06
C GLU A 94 -5.30 -19.40 18.57
N VAL A 95 -4.41 -18.98 17.66
CA VAL A 95 -3.42 -19.87 16.99
C VAL A 95 -1.99 -19.54 17.41
N ILE A 96 -1.68 -18.28 17.71
CA ILE A 96 -0.30 -17.79 17.87
C ILE A 96 0.47 -18.47 19.03
N GLY A 97 -0.24 -19.05 20.00
CA GLY A 97 0.36 -19.77 21.12
C GLY A 97 1.26 -20.93 20.70
N ASP A 98 1.02 -21.52 19.54
CA ASP A 98 1.82 -22.62 18.98
C ASP A 98 3.11 -22.12 18.28
N PHE A 99 3.26 -20.79 18.11
CA PHE A 99 4.36 -20.15 17.39
C PHE A 99 5.12 -19.14 18.26
N PRO A 100 5.98 -19.59 19.18
CA PRO A 100 6.60 -18.74 20.22
C PRO A 100 7.49 -17.61 19.69
N ASN A 101 7.96 -17.72 18.45
CA ASN A 101 8.79 -16.69 17.80
C ASN A 101 7.98 -15.74 16.88
N VAL A 102 6.65 -15.84 16.90
CA VAL A 102 5.74 -14.97 16.18
C VAL A 102 5.01 -14.05 17.16
N ARG A 103 5.01 -12.75 16.90
CA ARG A 103 4.29 -11.78 17.73
C ARG A 103 3.41 -10.85 16.94
N ILE A 104 2.39 -10.31 17.59
CA ILE A 104 1.52 -9.26 17.03
C ILE A 104 2.13 -7.88 17.32
N CYS A 105 2.14 -7.01 16.32
CA CYS A 105 2.37 -5.59 16.45
C CYS A 105 1.08 -4.84 16.08
N ALA A 106 0.32 -4.44 17.11
CA ALA A 106 -0.93 -3.70 16.95
C ALA A 106 -0.64 -2.23 16.65
N LEU A 107 -1.08 -1.73 15.50
CA LEU A 107 -0.77 -0.42 14.95
C LEU A 107 -2.00 0.49 14.92
N LYS A 108 -1.80 1.79 15.02
CA LYS A 108 -2.86 2.78 14.83
C LYS A 108 -3.42 2.72 13.41
N ALA A 109 -4.73 2.91 13.26
CA ALA A 109 -5.41 2.98 11.98
C ALA A 109 -5.11 4.31 11.25
N ALA A 110 -3.89 4.46 10.78
CA ALA A 110 -3.39 5.64 10.08
C ALA A 110 -2.93 5.31 8.65
N TYR A 111 -2.97 6.30 7.77
CA TYR A 111 -2.43 6.22 6.41
C TYR A 111 -1.10 6.99 6.32
N PRO A 112 -0.06 6.48 5.69
CA PRO A 112 0.11 5.18 5.02
C PRO A 112 0.87 4.15 5.90
N MET A 113 0.26 3.69 6.98
CA MET A 113 0.87 2.76 7.94
C MET A 113 1.39 1.45 7.29
N GLY A 114 0.80 1.05 6.16
CA GLY A 114 1.24 -0.09 5.35
C GLY A 114 2.43 0.20 4.40
N ASP A 115 2.95 1.44 4.36
CA ASP A 115 4.24 1.73 3.69
C ASP A 115 5.34 0.93 4.39
N GLU A 116 6.13 0.17 3.62
CA GLU A 116 7.13 -0.77 4.14
C GLU A 116 8.12 -0.10 5.12
N VAL A 117 8.58 1.12 4.81
CA VAL A 117 9.52 1.88 5.67
C VAL A 117 8.83 2.34 6.97
N VAL A 118 7.59 2.78 6.88
CA VAL A 118 6.81 3.21 8.03
C VAL A 118 6.51 2.01 8.93
N LEU A 119 6.06 0.89 8.34
CA LEU A 119 5.75 -0.34 9.07
C LEU A 119 6.97 -0.89 9.81
N ILE A 120 8.14 -0.93 9.17
CA ILE A 120 9.38 -1.42 9.80
C ILE A 120 9.72 -0.58 11.02
N TYR A 121 9.65 0.74 10.91
CA TYR A 121 9.91 1.62 12.04
C TYR A 121 8.92 1.38 13.20
N GLU A 122 7.63 1.28 12.90
CA GLU A 122 6.60 1.03 13.92
C GLU A 122 6.77 -0.34 14.61
N ALA A 123 7.18 -1.35 13.86
CA ALA A 123 7.30 -2.72 14.35
C ALA A 123 8.62 -3.00 15.10
N THR A 124 9.70 -2.30 14.74
CA THR A 124 11.07 -2.61 15.19
C THR A 124 11.87 -1.43 15.71
N GLY A 125 11.42 -0.19 15.49
CA GLY A 125 12.18 1.03 15.76
C GLY A 125 13.33 1.32 14.77
N ARG A 126 13.56 0.44 13.78
CA ARG A 126 14.64 0.60 12.79
C ARG A 126 14.24 1.59 11.70
N VAL A 127 15.15 2.50 11.36
CA VAL A 127 14.96 3.49 10.30
C VAL A 127 15.64 3.01 9.03
N ILE A 128 14.87 2.75 7.99
CA ILE A 128 15.43 2.43 6.66
C ILE A 128 16.01 3.71 6.05
N LYS A 129 17.27 3.68 5.67
CA LYS A 129 17.93 4.81 5.02
C LYS A 129 17.21 5.22 3.73
N PRO A 130 17.10 6.52 3.41
CA PRO A 130 16.62 6.97 2.10
C PRO A 130 17.40 6.29 0.98
N GLY A 131 16.70 5.68 0.00
CA GLY A 131 17.32 4.89 -1.06
C GLY A 131 17.76 3.48 -0.65
N GLY A 132 17.66 3.13 0.64
CA GLY A 132 17.97 1.80 1.16
C GLY A 132 16.81 0.80 0.97
N LEU A 133 17.12 -0.46 1.25
CA LEU A 133 16.18 -1.58 1.23
C LEU A 133 15.96 -2.09 2.66
N PRO A 134 14.82 -2.71 2.97
CA PRO A 134 14.56 -3.33 4.28
C PRO A 134 15.67 -4.27 4.76
N ILE A 135 16.28 -5.00 3.84
CA ILE A 135 17.36 -5.94 4.16
C ILE A 135 18.66 -5.25 4.61
N ASP A 136 18.85 -3.97 4.31
CA ASP A 136 19.99 -3.21 4.83
C ASP A 136 19.92 -3.09 6.37
N GLU A 137 18.71 -3.19 6.92
CA GLU A 137 18.42 -3.22 8.36
C GLU A 137 17.99 -4.63 8.84
N ASN A 138 18.39 -5.68 8.11
CA ASN A 138 18.12 -7.09 8.41
C ASN A 138 16.62 -7.44 8.53
N VAL A 139 15.75 -6.73 7.85
CA VAL A 139 14.30 -6.95 7.85
C VAL A 139 13.82 -7.37 6.47
N VAL A 140 12.87 -8.32 6.42
CA VAL A 140 12.13 -8.65 5.20
C VAL A 140 10.64 -8.53 5.47
N VAL A 141 9.91 -7.91 4.53
CA VAL A 141 8.46 -7.69 4.66
C VAL A 141 7.72 -8.46 3.58
N TYR A 142 6.73 -9.25 3.98
CA TYR A 142 5.81 -9.95 3.08
C TYR A 142 4.37 -9.48 3.29
N ASN A 143 3.61 -9.45 2.22
CA ASN A 143 2.17 -9.21 2.26
C ASN A 143 1.42 -10.50 2.63
N VAL A 144 0.25 -10.38 3.28
CA VAL A 144 -0.59 -11.51 3.71
C VAL A 144 -0.90 -12.49 2.59
N GLU A 145 -1.35 -12.00 1.42
CA GLU A 145 -1.68 -12.88 0.29
C GLU A 145 -0.44 -13.54 -0.32
N THR A 146 0.71 -12.86 -0.28
CA THR A 146 1.98 -13.47 -0.68
C THR A 146 2.34 -14.64 0.23
N MET A 147 2.17 -14.48 1.53
CA MET A 147 2.43 -15.55 2.52
C MET A 147 1.47 -16.73 2.32
N TYR A 148 0.19 -16.46 2.12
CA TYR A 148 -0.79 -17.50 1.80
C TYR A 148 -0.49 -18.23 0.49
N ASN A 149 -0.03 -17.52 -0.54
CA ASN A 149 0.39 -18.15 -1.79
C ASN A 149 1.65 -19.01 -1.61
N LEU A 150 2.58 -18.64 -0.72
CA LEU A 150 3.71 -19.47 -0.33
C LEU A 150 3.22 -20.76 0.34
N TYR A 151 2.32 -20.68 1.31
CA TYR A 151 1.71 -21.84 1.96
C TYR A 151 1.10 -22.80 0.92
N ARG A 152 0.29 -22.28 0.02
CA ARG A 152 -0.36 -23.09 -1.03
C ARG A 152 0.64 -23.77 -1.96
N ALA A 153 1.75 -23.11 -2.28
CA ALA A 153 2.80 -23.68 -3.11
C ALA A 153 3.61 -24.76 -2.38
N VAL A 154 3.94 -24.52 -1.12
CA VAL A 154 4.76 -25.42 -0.31
C VAL A 154 3.99 -26.68 0.11
N HIS A 155 2.80 -26.50 0.68
CA HIS A 155 2.04 -27.59 1.30
C HIS A 155 1.04 -28.24 0.38
N LEU A 156 0.51 -27.51 -0.62
CA LEU A 156 -0.56 -27.98 -1.51
C LEU A 156 -0.09 -28.15 -2.95
N ASN A 157 1.13 -27.73 -3.29
CA ASN A 157 1.67 -27.72 -4.66
C ASN A 157 0.76 -26.95 -5.64
N ILE A 158 0.16 -25.83 -5.19
CA ILE A 158 -0.76 -25.03 -5.99
C ILE A 158 -0.07 -23.72 -6.44
N PRO A 159 0.16 -23.54 -7.75
CA PRO A 159 0.75 -22.30 -8.27
C PRO A 159 -0.21 -21.12 -8.25
N VAL A 160 0.33 -19.90 -8.43
CA VAL A 160 -0.45 -18.66 -8.49
C VAL A 160 -1.11 -18.52 -9.86
N THR A 161 -2.33 -19.05 -9.98
CA THR A 161 -3.17 -18.99 -11.18
C THR A 161 -4.41 -18.11 -11.00
N ASN A 162 -4.68 -17.70 -9.78
CA ASN A 162 -5.84 -16.87 -9.45
C ASN A 162 -5.44 -15.73 -8.49
N LYS A 163 -6.33 -14.76 -8.34
CA LYS A 163 -6.15 -13.58 -7.50
C LYS A 163 -7.41 -13.30 -6.69
N LEU A 164 -7.23 -12.91 -5.42
CA LEU A 164 -8.29 -12.33 -4.62
C LEU A 164 -8.44 -10.85 -4.99
N VAL A 165 -9.66 -10.41 -5.27
CA VAL A 165 -9.97 -9.03 -5.67
C VAL A 165 -11.19 -8.55 -4.91
N SER A 166 -11.10 -7.38 -4.29
CA SER A 166 -12.25 -6.70 -3.71
C SER A 166 -12.97 -5.89 -4.78
N ILE A 167 -14.28 -6.09 -4.91
CA ILE A 167 -15.15 -5.31 -5.81
C ILE A 167 -16.06 -4.48 -4.90
N VAL A 168 -15.88 -3.17 -4.92
CA VAL A 168 -16.50 -2.25 -3.96
C VAL A 168 -16.89 -0.92 -4.62
N GLY A 169 -17.61 -0.07 -3.90
CA GLY A 169 -18.08 1.22 -4.37
C GLY A 169 -19.53 1.16 -4.82
N GLU A 170 -19.86 1.74 -5.96
CA GLU A 170 -21.22 1.86 -6.50
C GLU A 170 -21.65 0.57 -7.23
N ILE A 171 -21.88 -0.49 -6.45
CA ILE A 171 -22.27 -1.85 -6.89
C ILE A 171 -23.29 -2.44 -5.91
N ASP A 172 -24.18 -3.31 -6.37
CA ASP A 172 -25.25 -3.92 -5.57
C ASP A 172 -24.72 -4.71 -4.36
N HIS A 173 -23.74 -5.60 -4.62
CA HIS A 173 -23.20 -6.54 -3.63
C HIS A 173 -21.68 -6.44 -3.53
N PRO A 174 -21.15 -5.45 -2.79
CA PRO A 174 -19.70 -5.35 -2.57
C PRO A 174 -19.15 -6.64 -1.94
N LEU A 175 -18.13 -7.24 -2.55
CA LEU A 175 -17.58 -8.52 -2.13
C LEU A 175 -16.08 -8.66 -2.46
N THR A 176 -15.45 -9.65 -1.83
CA THR A 176 -14.10 -10.11 -2.21
C THR A 176 -14.22 -11.48 -2.86
N VAL A 177 -13.72 -11.62 -4.07
CA VAL A 177 -13.82 -12.84 -4.88
C VAL A 177 -12.45 -13.33 -5.34
N ARG A 178 -12.34 -14.64 -5.53
CA ARG A 178 -11.19 -15.29 -6.16
C ARG A 178 -11.50 -15.53 -7.62
N VAL A 179 -10.72 -14.91 -8.51
CA VAL A 179 -10.87 -15.04 -9.96
C VAL A 179 -9.58 -15.51 -10.64
N PRO A 180 -9.64 -16.20 -11.77
CA PRO A 180 -8.45 -16.51 -12.56
C PRO A 180 -7.68 -15.26 -12.96
N LEU A 181 -6.35 -15.38 -13.10
CA LEU A 181 -5.54 -14.31 -13.71
C LEU A 181 -5.97 -14.13 -15.17
N GLY A 182 -6.06 -12.88 -15.61
CA GLY A 182 -6.54 -12.53 -16.94
C GLY A 182 -8.05 -12.28 -17.05
N THR A 183 -8.84 -12.57 -15.99
CA THR A 183 -10.25 -12.16 -15.90
C THR A 183 -10.35 -10.65 -16.11
N THR A 184 -11.28 -10.20 -16.92
CA THR A 184 -11.52 -8.77 -17.17
C THR A 184 -12.28 -8.11 -16.02
N VAL A 185 -12.18 -6.79 -15.91
CA VAL A 185 -12.97 -6.00 -14.96
C VAL A 185 -14.46 -6.25 -15.15
N LYS A 186 -14.95 -6.30 -16.40
CA LYS A 186 -16.34 -6.57 -16.72
C LYS A 186 -16.83 -7.93 -16.19
N GLU A 187 -16.06 -8.98 -16.42
CA GLU A 187 -16.38 -10.33 -15.93
C GLU A 187 -16.37 -10.38 -14.40
N ALA A 188 -15.36 -9.76 -13.77
CA ALA A 188 -15.28 -9.74 -12.31
C ALA A 188 -16.46 -8.98 -11.68
N ILE A 189 -16.83 -7.82 -12.22
CA ILE A 189 -17.96 -7.01 -11.72
C ILE A 189 -19.28 -7.77 -11.82
N SER A 190 -19.48 -8.58 -12.86
CA SER A 190 -20.71 -9.37 -13.03
C SER A 190 -20.99 -10.31 -11.84
N LEU A 191 -19.96 -10.69 -11.07
CA LEU A 191 -20.10 -11.50 -9.86
C LEU A 191 -20.65 -10.70 -8.67
N ALA A 192 -20.56 -9.37 -8.72
CA ALA A 192 -20.98 -8.46 -7.65
C ALA A 192 -22.34 -7.78 -7.93
N GLY A 193 -23.04 -8.17 -8.97
CA GLY A 193 -24.35 -7.66 -9.34
C GLY A 193 -24.30 -6.48 -10.33
N LYS A 194 -25.23 -5.54 -10.17
CA LYS A 194 -25.35 -4.39 -11.08
C LYS A 194 -24.62 -3.17 -10.53
N ILE A 195 -24.04 -2.39 -11.43
CA ILE A 195 -23.49 -1.07 -11.13
C ILE A 195 -24.68 -0.13 -10.84
N THR A 196 -24.57 0.66 -9.77
CA THR A 196 -25.65 1.54 -9.26
C THR A 196 -25.57 2.97 -9.76
N VAL A 197 -24.59 3.29 -10.63
CA VAL A 197 -24.42 4.61 -11.26
C VAL A 197 -24.46 4.51 -12.79
N GLU A 198 -24.89 5.58 -13.45
CA GLU A 198 -25.06 5.59 -14.91
C GLU A 198 -23.74 5.69 -15.69
N ASP A 199 -22.80 6.52 -15.25
CA ASP A 199 -21.47 6.71 -15.88
C ASP A 199 -20.37 6.29 -14.92
N PRO A 200 -20.02 4.98 -14.87
CA PRO A 200 -19.03 4.45 -13.94
C PRO A 200 -17.60 4.68 -14.42
N ALA A 201 -16.70 4.93 -13.47
CA ALA A 201 -15.27 4.82 -13.62
C ALA A 201 -14.74 3.69 -12.75
N TYR A 202 -13.70 3.00 -13.23
CA TYR A 202 -13.11 1.85 -12.56
C TYR A 202 -11.72 2.21 -12.02
N VAL A 203 -11.58 2.23 -10.69
CA VAL A 203 -10.28 2.44 -10.05
C VAL A 203 -9.68 1.08 -9.69
N MET A 204 -8.56 0.77 -10.32
CA MET A 204 -7.80 -0.46 -10.10
C MET A 204 -6.85 -0.27 -8.91
N GLY A 205 -7.07 -0.99 -7.82
CA GLY A 205 -6.36 -0.81 -6.55
C GLY A 205 -7.08 0.15 -5.60
N GLY A 206 -6.34 0.85 -4.74
CA GLY A 206 -6.93 1.75 -3.75
C GLY A 206 -7.18 3.18 -4.28
N PRO A 207 -8.01 3.97 -3.59
CA PRO A 207 -8.32 5.34 -4.00
C PRO A 207 -7.12 6.28 -3.91
N MET A 208 -6.08 5.95 -3.13
CA MET A 208 -4.89 6.77 -2.95
C MET A 208 -3.80 6.46 -3.98
N MET A 209 -3.52 5.18 -4.21
CA MET A 209 -2.39 4.73 -5.05
C MET A 209 -2.83 4.04 -6.33
N GLY A 210 -4.13 3.74 -6.49
CA GLY A 210 -4.68 3.09 -7.67
C GLY A 210 -4.58 3.93 -8.95
N ARG A 211 -5.01 3.31 -10.05
CA ARG A 211 -5.07 3.91 -11.39
C ARG A 211 -6.43 3.66 -12.02
N LEU A 212 -6.80 4.46 -12.99
CA LEU A 212 -8.00 4.20 -13.78
C LEU A 212 -7.78 2.99 -14.70
N GLY A 213 -8.83 2.22 -14.86
CA GLY A 213 -8.93 1.11 -15.78
C GLY A 213 -10.18 1.22 -16.65
N THR A 214 -10.39 0.22 -17.50
CA THR A 214 -11.57 0.06 -18.35
C THR A 214 -12.21 -1.29 -18.09
N GLU A 215 -13.40 -1.54 -18.61
CA GLU A 215 -14.06 -2.85 -18.55
C GLU A 215 -13.18 -4.00 -19.07
N ASN A 216 -12.32 -3.71 -20.04
CA ASN A 216 -11.41 -4.68 -20.66
C ASN A 216 -10.06 -4.81 -19.94
N THR A 217 -9.82 -4.01 -18.88
CA THR A 217 -8.61 -4.14 -18.08
C THR A 217 -8.59 -5.52 -17.42
N VAL A 218 -7.46 -6.23 -17.54
CA VAL A 218 -7.31 -7.57 -16.97
C VAL A 218 -6.78 -7.56 -15.54
N ILE A 219 -7.26 -8.50 -14.74
CA ILE A 219 -6.78 -8.76 -13.38
C ILE A 219 -5.43 -9.46 -13.45
N THR A 220 -4.45 -8.90 -12.76
CA THR A 220 -3.09 -9.42 -12.63
C THR A 220 -2.80 -9.84 -11.20
N LYS A 221 -1.64 -10.44 -10.95
CA LYS A 221 -1.18 -10.84 -9.60
C LYS A 221 -1.14 -9.68 -8.59
N THR A 222 -1.15 -8.42 -9.06
CA THR A 222 -1.05 -7.22 -8.23
C THR A 222 -2.36 -6.43 -8.12
N THR A 223 -3.44 -6.90 -8.73
CA THR A 223 -4.75 -6.23 -8.68
C THR A 223 -5.48 -6.61 -7.39
N ASN A 224 -5.53 -5.71 -6.41
CA ASN A 224 -6.17 -6.00 -5.10
C ASN A 224 -7.64 -5.58 -5.04
N ALA A 225 -8.04 -4.60 -5.85
CA ALA A 225 -9.42 -4.12 -5.87
C ALA A 225 -9.82 -3.54 -7.22
N ILE A 226 -11.13 -3.52 -7.43
CA ILE A 226 -11.86 -2.75 -8.43
C ILE A 226 -12.84 -1.88 -7.65
N ILE A 227 -12.66 -0.57 -7.67
CA ILE A 227 -13.56 0.38 -7.01
C ILE A 227 -14.38 1.07 -8.09
N ILE A 228 -15.68 0.94 -8.02
CA ILE A 228 -16.61 1.59 -8.95
C ILE A 228 -17.04 2.91 -8.34
N LEU A 229 -16.80 4.01 -9.05
CA LEU A 229 -17.17 5.37 -8.64
C LEU A 229 -17.87 6.08 -9.81
N PRO A 230 -18.71 7.10 -9.56
CA PRO A 230 -19.16 7.98 -10.61
C PRO A 230 -17.95 8.64 -11.30
N LYS A 231 -18.01 8.85 -12.60
CA LYS A 231 -16.91 9.46 -13.37
C LYS A 231 -16.58 10.89 -12.93
N ASP A 232 -17.57 11.63 -12.45
CA ASP A 232 -17.42 12.98 -11.88
C ASP A 232 -16.94 12.97 -10.43
N HIS A 233 -16.78 11.79 -9.81
CA HIS A 233 -16.27 11.68 -8.44
C HIS A 233 -14.87 12.27 -8.35
N HIS A 234 -14.63 13.13 -7.35
CA HIS A 234 -13.38 13.90 -7.25
C HIS A 234 -12.10 13.05 -7.20
N VAL A 235 -12.17 11.80 -6.73
CA VAL A 235 -11.03 10.84 -6.78
C VAL A 235 -10.69 10.53 -8.24
N VAL A 236 -11.71 10.28 -9.08
CA VAL A 236 -11.56 9.98 -10.51
C VAL A 236 -11.03 11.19 -11.25
N VAL A 237 -11.69 12.35 -11.07
CA VAL A 237 -11.26 13.62 -11.68
C VAL A 237 -9.81 13.96 -11.32
N ARG A 238 -9.38 13.67 -10.09
CA ARG A 238 -7.97 13.88 -9.70
C ARG A 238 -6.99 12.90 -10.35
N MET A 239 -7.43 11.71 -10.73
CA MET A 239 -6.57 10.74 -11.44
C MET A 239 -6.41 11.09 -12.92
N GLU A 240 -7.38 11.80 -13.52
CA GLU A 240 -7.39 12.23 -14.93
C GLU A 240 -6.66 13.55 -15.18
N LYS A 241 -6.16 14.21 -14.13
CA LYS A 241 -5.55 15.53 -14.25
C LYS A 241 -4.37 15.59 -15.23
N ASN A 242 -4.35 16.60 -16.07
CA ASN A 242 -3.22 16.91 -16.92
C ASN A 242 -2.11 17.58 -16.12
N LEU A 243 -0.92 16.97 -16.10
CA LEU A 243 0.20 17.44 -15.28
C LEU A 243 0.75 18.82 -15.72
N ASP A 244 0.68 19.17 -16.99
CA ASP A 244 1.15 20.48 -17.45
C ASP A 244 0.21 21.60 -17.01
N ILE A 245 -1.10 21.31 -16.93
CA ILE A 245 -2.07 22.21 -16.29
C ILE A 245 -1.77 22.33 -14.80
N GLU A 246 -1.51 21.22 -14.10
CA GLU A 246 -1.22 21.22 -12.66
C GLU A 246 0.07 21.99 -12.32
N LYS A 247 1.10 21.94 -13.18
CA LYS A 247 2.32 22.76 -13.01
C LYS A 247 2.02 24.26 -13.15
N ARG A 248 1.21 24.66 -14.16
CA ARG A 248 0.79 26.05 -14.32
C ARG A 248 -0.07 26.52 -13.13
N ARG A 249 -0.96 25.67 -12.64
CA ARG A 249 -1.73 25.96 -11.42
C ARG A 249 -0.83 26.11 -10.19
N ALA A 250 0.31 25.41 -10.12
CA ALA A 250 1.26 25.58 -9.03
C ALA A 250 1.77 27.04 -8.95
N SER A 251 2.08 27.67 -10.09
CA SER A 251 2.54 29.05 -10.14
C SER A 251 1.52 30.07 -9.62
N SER A 252 0.23 29.84 -9.85
CA SER A 252 -0.83 30.78 -9.46
C SER A 252 -1.46 30.47 -8.10
N SER A 253 -1.44 29.24 -7.64
CA SER A 253 -2.25 28.80 -6.49
C SER A 253 -1.46 28.21 -5.32
N CYS A 254 -0.17 27.91 -5.47
CA CYS A 254 0.63 27.35 -4.37
C CYS A 254 0.95 28.43 -3.34
N CYS A 255 0.29 28.36 -2.19
CA CYS A 255 0.50 29.32 -1.08
C CYS A 255 1.71 29.00 -0.19
N GLN A 256 2.55 28.04 -0.55
CA GLN A 256 3.76 27.66 0.17
C GLN A 256 3.54 27.31 1.67
N CYS A 257 2.35 26.82 2.04
CA CYS A 257 1.96 26.50 3.42
C CYS A 257 2.73 25.32 4.03
N ARG A 258 3.52 24.59 3.22
CA ARG A 258 4.34 23.44 3.62
C ARG A 258 3.57 22.20 4.11
N THR A 259 2.25 22.22 4.25
CA THR A 259 1.44 21.09 4.77
C THR A 259 1.71 19.77 4.05
N CYS A 260 2.02 19.81 2.73
CA CYS A 260 2.37 18.63 1.96
C CYS A 260 3.65 17.93 2.42
N THR A 261 4.60 18.67 3.03
CA THR A 261 5.82 18.13 3.66
C THR A 261 5.56 17.71 5.09
N ASP A 262 4.86 18.53 5.85
CA ASP A 262 4.60 18.27 7.27
C ASP A 262 3.77 16.99 7.48
N MET A 263 2.92 16.64 6.53
CA MET A 263 2.15 15.39 6.54
C MET A 263 2.86 14.20 5.84
N CYS A 264 4.08 14.38 5.34
CA CYS A 264 4.80 13.29 4.70
C CYS A 264 5.37 12.33 5.76
N SER A 265 4.89 11.10 5.79
CA SER A 265 5.33 10.10 6.76
C SER A 265 6.81 9.74 6.63
N ARG A 266 7.36 9.73 5.40
CA ARG A 266 8.80 9.49 5.19
C ARG A 266 9.64 10.68 5.60
N TYR A 267 9.20 11.91 5.38
CA TYR A 267 9.85 13.10 5.94
C TYR A 267 9.90 13.05 7.46
N ALA A 268 8.80 12.62 8.08
CA ALA A 268 8.75 12.45 9.54
C ALA A 268 9.72 11.36 10.07
N LEU A 269 10.15 10.42 9.23
CA LEU A 269 11.18 9.41 9.52
C LEU A 269 12.60 9.86 9.12
N GLY A 270 12.80 11.14 8.81
CA GLY A 270 14.12 11.69 8.48
C GLY A 270 14.54 11.59 7.02
N HIS A 271 13.65 11.12 6.11
CA HIS A 271 13.97 11.13 4.69
C HIS A 271 13.95 12.56 4.13
N PRO A 272 14.87 12.96 3.24
CA PRO A 272 14.98 14.34 2.74
C PRO A 272 13.92 14.66 1.67
N ILE A 273 12.68 14.21 1.86
CA ILE A 273 11.57 14.42 0.93
C ILE A 273 10.78 15.65 1.33
N GLU A 274 10.90 16.72 0.59
CA GLU A 274 10.22 17.98 0.86
C GLU A 274 9.30 18.40 -0.31
N PRO A 275 8.08 17.85 -0.42
CA PRO A 275 7.18 18.16 -1.52
C PRO A 275 6.95 19.66 -1.74
N HIS A 276 6.95 20.49 -0.68
CA HIS A 276 6.78 21.94 -0.81
C HIS A 276 7.93 22.61 -1.57
N LYS A 277 9.17 22.11 -1.46
CA LYS A 277 10.32 22.62 -2.25
C LYS A 277 10.17 22.31 -3.73
N VAL A 278 9.73 21.08 -4.08
CA VAL A 278 9.42 20.71 -5.46
C VAL A 278 8.32 21.62 -6.03
N MET A 279 7.25 21.85 -5.24
CA MET A 279 6.17 22.75 -5.67
C MET A 279 6.63 24.19 -5.84
N ARG A 280 7.56 24.67 -5.01
CA ARG A 280 8.17 26.02 -5.15
C ARG A 280 9.00 26.10 -6.43
N ALA A 281 9.88 25.13 -6.65
CA ALA A 281 10.72 25.10 -7.86
C ALA A 281 9.87 25.12 -9.13
N VAL A 282 8.83 24.29 -9.18
CA VAL A 282 7.89 24.26 -10.32
C VAL A 282 7.12 25.56 -10.45
N ALA A 283 6.63 26.14 -9.35
CA ALA A 283 5.88 27.38 -9.37
C ALA A 283 6.70 28.57 -9.88
N ASN A 284 7.98 28.61 -9.56
CA ASN A 284 8.91 29.66 -9.96
C ASN A 284 9.62 29.37 -11.30
N HIS A 285 9.34 28.24 -11.93
CA HIS A 285 10.09 27.77 -13.12
C HIS A 285 11.61 27.67 -12.90
N ASP A 286 12.03 27.44 -11.64
CA ASP A 286 13.41 27.34 -11.23
C ASP A 286 13.78 25.88 -10.95
N LEU A 287 14.54 25.28 -11.88
CA LEU A 287 15.03 23.91 -11.78
C LEU A 287 16.55 23.86 -11.49
N SER A 288 17.14 24.95 -11.04
CA SER A 288 18.58 25.06 -10.83
C SER A 288 19.09 24.19 -9.66
N ASP A 289 18.28 24.05 -8.60
CA ASP A 289 18.59 23.18 -7.45
C ASP A 289 18.17 21.73 -7.72
N LEU A 290 19.06 20.96 -8.34
CA LEU A 290 18.82 19.53 -8.64
C LEU A 290 18.65 18.68 -7.38
N SER A 291 19.18 19.10 -6.23
CA SER A 291 19.05 18.36 -4.98
C SER A 291 17.60 18.16 -4.55
N VAL A 292 16.74 19.17 -4.81
CA VAL A 292 15.30 19.11 -4.53
C VAL A 292 14.61 17.97 -5.28
N PHE A 293 14.99 17.74 -6.56
CA PHE A 293 14.40 16.70 -7.40
C PHE A 293 14.98 15.32 -7.09
N ILE A 294 16.29 15.24 -6.82
CA ILE A 294 16.95 13.99 -6.38
C ILE A 294 16.34 13.51 -5.06
N ASN A 295 16.20 14.41 -4.08
CA ASN A 295 15.58 14.09 -2.79
C ASN A 295 14.09 13.68 -2.93
N ALA A 296 13.37 14.28 -3.88
CA ALA A 296 12.00 13.89 -4.18
C ALA A 296 11.89 12.44 -4.73
N ALA A 297 12.96 11.88 -5.30
CA ALA A 297 12.96 10.51 -5.81
C ALA A 297 12.82 9.43 -4.73
N TYR A 298 13.08 9.75 -3.43
CA TYR A 298 12.79 8.83 -2.32
C TYR A 298 11.30 8.70 -2.01
N CYS A 299 10.43 9.44 -2.70
CA CYS A 299 8.99 9.41 -2.49
C CYS A 299 8.39 8.02 -2.74
N SER A 300 7.57 7.50 -1.80
CA SER A 300 6.84 6.25 -1.94
C SER A 300 5.62 6.35 -2.88
N GLY A 301 5.15 7.56 -3.17
CA GLY A 301 3.96 7.76 -3.99
C GLY A 301 2.63 7.57 -3.24
N CYS A 302 2.62 7.59 -1.93
CA CYS A 302 1.41 7.35 -1.11
C CYS A 302 0.25 8.34 -1.36
N GLY A 303 0.52 9.54 -1.88
CA GLY A 303 -0.51 10.49 -2.29
C GLY A 303 -1.08 11.39 -1.19
N ILE A 304 -0.65 11.30 0.08
CA ILE A 304 -1.13 12.20 1.15
C ILE A 304 -0.99 13.67 0.75
N CYS A 305 0.19 14.08 0.28
CA CYS A 305 0.50 15.45 -0.07
C CYS A 305 -0.45 16.04 -1.13
N GLU A 306 -1.02 15.19 -1.98
CA GLU A 306 -1.90 15.54 -3.09
C GLU A 306 -3.39 15.42 -2.73
N LYS A 307 -3.80 14.24 -2.23
CA LYS A 307 -5.22 13.92 -2.05
C LYS A 307 -5.79 14.39 -0.73
N TYR A 308 -4.93 14.68 0.26
CA TYR A 308 -5.35 15.12 1.59
C TYR A 308 -4.75 16.47 2.00
N ALA A 309 -3.42 16.60 1.99
CA ALA A 309 -2.71 17.69 2.64
C ALA A 309 -2.79 19.03 1.90
N CYS A 310 -2.85 19.03 0.55
CA CYS A 310 -2.86 20.28 -0.20
C CYS A 310 -4.22 21.00 -0.10
N PRO A 311 -4.30 22.18 0.56
CA PRO A 311 -5.56 22.94 0.66
C PRO A 311 -6.01 23.50 -0.70
N GLN A 312 -5.08 23.74 -1.62
CA GLN A 312 -5.34 24.25 -2.96
C GLN A 312 -5.66 23.14 -3.99
N GLY A 313 -5.69 21.87 -3.54
CA GLY A 313 -5.98 20.74 -4.41
C GLY A 313 -4.99 20.55 -5.55
N LEU A 314 -3.74 21.00 -5.40
CA LEU A 314 -2.63 20.77 -6.33
C LEU A 314 -2.14 19.32 -6.29
N SER A 315 -1.25 18.96 -7.21
CA SER A 315 -0.81 17.58 -7.45
C SER A 315 0.69 17.33 -7.14
N PRO A 316 1.15 17.54 -5.87
CA PRO A 316 2.58 17.38 -5.54
C PRO A 316 3.11 15.97 -5.81
N LYS A 317 2.37 14.90 -5.44
CA LYS A 317 2.76 13.50 -5.68
C LYS A 317 2.95 13.24 -7.17
N SER A 318 1.99 13.66 -7.98
CA SER A 318 2.01 13.37 -9.42
C SER A 318 3.16 14.09 -10.12
N ILE A 319 3.45 15.33 -9.73
CA ILE A 319 4.61 16.10 -10.20
C ILE A 319 5.92 15.42 -9.76
N ILE A 320 6.06 15.02 -8.50
CA ILE A 320 7.23 14.29 -7.99
C ILE A 320 7.44 12.98 -8.77
N GLN A 321 6.39 12.22 -9.03
CA GLN A 321 6.51 10.95 -9.77
C GLN A 321 6.98 11.17 -11.23
N GLN A 322 6.60 12.28 -11.85
CA GLN A 322 7.10 12.64 -13.18
C GLN A 322 8.62 12.90 -13.14
N PHE A 323 9.12 13.69 -12.17
CA PHE A 323 10.56 13.91 -12.01
C PHE A 323 11.31 12.62 -11.70
N LYS A 324 10.75 11.78 -10.81
CA LYS A 324 11.31 10.45 -10.51
C LYS A 324 11.40 9.56 -11.75
N GLY A 325 10.40 9.60 -12.62
CA GLY A 325 10.41 8.93 -13.93
C GLY A 325 11.50 9.48 -14.85
N GLY A 326 11.65 10.80 -14.91
CA GLY A 326 12.68 11.48 -15.68
C GLY A 326 14.11 11.10 -15.23
N LEU A 327 14.37 11.10 -13.92
CA LEU A 327 15.67 10.67 -13.36
C LEU A 327 16.00 9.23 -13.76
N ARG A 328 15.04 8.31 -13.67
CA ARG A 328 15.21 6.92 -14.11
C ARG A 328 15.49 6.83 -15.62
N GLY A 329 14.75 7.57 -16.44
CA GLY A 329 14.92 7.62 -17.89
C GLY A 329 16.30 8.16 -18.30
N ALA A 330 16.85 9.07 -17.51
CA ALA A 330 18.20 9.60 -17.67
C ALA A 330 19.31 8.68 -17.08
N GLY A 331 18.95 7.52 -16.52
CA GLY A 331 19.90 6.60 -15.89
C GLY A 331 20.48 7.09 -14.56
N ILE A 332 19.92 8.15 -13.96
CA ILE A 332 20.38 8.71 -12.69
C ILE A 332 19.94 7.79 -11.56
N LYS A 333 20.92 7.20 -10.88
CA LYS A 333 20.69 6.41 -9.67
C LYS A 333 20.64 7.32 -8.46
N VAL A 334 19.64 7.09 -7.60
CA VAL A 334 19.52 7.80 -6.33
C VAL A 334 20.33 7.02 -5.29
N GLU A 335 21.30 7.68 -4.70
CA GLU A 335 22.20 7.08 -3.71
C GLU A 335 21.51 6.88 -2.35
N LYS A 336 22.08 5.96 -1.55
CA LYS A 336 21.69 5.84 -0.14
C LYS A 336 22.29 7.01 0.64
N VAL A 337 21.48 7.67 1.44
CA VAL A 337 21.94 8.78 2.29
C VAL A 337 21.55 8.52 3.76
N GLU A 338 22.23 9.17 4.68
CA GLU A 338 21.86 9.09 6.09
C GLU A 338 20.56 9.86 6.34
N PRO A 339 19.62 9.28 7.10
CA PRO A 339 18.40 9.95 7.46
C PRO A 339 18.68 11.06 8.49
N ALA A 340 17.92 12.14 8.44
CA ALA A 340 17.84 13.08 9.57
C ALA A 340 17.19 12.39 10.79
N PRO A 341 17.30 12.94 12.00
CA PRO A 341 16.59 12.42 13.15
C PRO A 341 15.08 12.32 12.91
N VAL A 342 14.48 11.25 13.42
CA VAL A 342 13.01 11.07 13.38
C VAL A 342 12.36 12.22 14.14
N LEU A 343 11.30 12.80 13.56
CA LEU A 343 10.62 13.95 14.19
C LEU A 343 9.91 13.52 15.48
N GLU A 344 10.11 14.29 16.55
CA GLU A 344 9.47 14.05 17.85
C GLU A 344 7.93 14.11 17.79
N ASP A 345 7.39 15.03 16.96
CA ASP A 345 5.96 15.22 16.77
C ASP A 345 5.33 14.30 15.70
N ARG A 346 6.06 13.28 15.23
CA ARG A 346 5.62 12.32 14.21
C ARG A 346 4.25 11.71 14.53
N GLU A 347 4.00 11.38 15.80
CA GLU A 347 2.73 10.78 16.23
C GLU A 347 1.53 11.71 15.98
N LEU A 348 1.71 13.01 16.08
CA LEU A 348 0.66 14.01 15.82
C LEU A 348 0.39 14.21 14.34
N ARG A 349 1.32 13.79 13.46
CA ARG A 349 1.23 13.92 12.01
C ARG A 349 0.56 12.71 11.35
N LYS A 350 0.27 11.64 12.08
CA LYS A 350 -0.42 10.45 11.56
C LYS A 350 -1.84 10.80 11.12
N LEU A 351 -2.19 10.45 9.89
CA LEU A 351 -3.51 10.68 9.31
C LEU A 351 -4.44 9.49 9.59
N PRO A 352 -5.48 9.63 10.43
CA PRO A 352 -6.47 8.57 10.62
C PRO A 352 -7.19 8.20 9.33
N VAL A 353 -7.33 6.89 9.05
CA VAL A 353 -7.93 6.40 7.80
C VAL A 353 -9.39 6.88 7.62
N HIS A 354 -10.17 6.98 8.71
CA HIS A 354 -11.55 7.47 8.65
C HIS A 354 -11.63 8.96 8.21
N ARG A 355 -10.65 9.80 8.61
CA ARG A 355 -10.58 11.20 8.14
C ARG A 355 -10.21 11.26 6.67
N LEU A 356 -9.30 10.36 6.24
CA LEU A 356 -8.93 10.25 4.83
C LEU A 356 -10.15 9.83 4.00
N ALA A 357 -10.88 8.79 4.40
CA ALA A 357 -12.09 8.33 3.71
C ALA A 357 -13.14 9.45 3.61
N ALA A 358 -13.37 10.20 4.70
CA ALA A 358 -14.29 11.34 4.70
C ALA A 358 -13.83 12.46 3.73
N ARG A 359 -12.52 12.76 3.68
CA ARG A 359 -11.96 13.75 2.75
C ARG A 359 -12.08 13.33 1.29
N LEU A 360 -12.06 12.02 1.04
CA LEU A 360 -12.23 11.43 -0.29
C LEU A 360 -13.71 11.18 -0.66
N ASP A 361 -14.65 11.59 0.18
CA ASP A 361 -16.08 11.32 0.02
C ASP A 361 -16.41 9.84 -0.23
N LEU A 362 -15.62 8.96 0.38
CA LEU A 362 -15.80 7.51 0.29
C LEU A 362 -16.67 7.04 1.45
N ARG A 363 -17.86 6.52 1.14
CA ARG A 363 -18.75 5.94 2.13
C ARG A 363 -18.25 4.55 2.51
N SER A 364 -17.95 4.33 3.81
CA SER A 364 -17.68 2.97 4.28
C SER A 364 -18.97 2.15 4.25
N GLU A 365 -18.88 0.89 3.83
CA GLU A 365 -20.01 -0.06 3.88
C GLU A 365 -20.62 -0.16 5.28
N GLU A 366 -19.81 -0.01 6.34
CA GLU A 366 -20.25 0.00 7.74
C GLU A 366 -21.22 1.14 8.06
N ARG A 367 -21.17 2.27 7.33
CA ARG A 367 -22.15 3.35 7.45
C ARG A 367 -23.45 3.08 6.69
N ARG A 368 -23.43 2.29 5.61
CA ARG A 368 -24.65 1.86 4.90
C ARG A 368 -25.49 0.94 5.80
N VAL A 369 -24.87 -0.07 6.41
CA VAL A 369 -25.54 -1.00 7.34
C VAL A 369 -26.11 -0.28 8.56
N GLY A 370 -25.42 0.70 9.13
CA GLY A 370 -25.92 1.46 10.29
C GLY A 370 -27.07 2.41 9.99
N LYS A 371 -27.33 2.81 8.74
CA LYS A 371 -28.50 3.62 8.35
C LYS A 371 -29.75 2.77 8.12
N GLU A 372 -29.60 1.57 7.60
CA GLU A 372 -30.72 0.65 7.40
C GLU A 372 -31.29 0.12 8.73
N CYS A 373 -30.44 -0.04 9.76
CA CYS A 373 -30.88 -0.40 11.11
C CYS A 373 -31.59 0.73 11.89
N ARG A 374 -31.54 2.00 11.45
CA ARG A 374 -32.21 3.13 12.13
C ARG A 374 -33.55 3.53 11.50
N SER A 375 -33.95 2.87 10.43
CA SER A 375 -35.19 3.12 9.70
C SER A 375 -36.22 1.98 9.85
N ARG A 376 -36.09 1.12 10.89
CA ARG A 376 -37.11 0.13 11.29
C ARG A 376 -37.49 0.30 12.74
#